data_8f3b4dbabb1d8d10e955881213e488d5
#
_entry.id   8f3b4dbabb1d8d10e955881213e488d5
#
_cell.length_a   1.000
_cell.length_b   1.000
_cell.length_c   1.000
_cell.angle_alpha   90.00
_cell.angle_beta   90.00
_cell.angle_gamma   90.00
#
_symmetry.space_group_name_H-M   'P 1'
#
loop_
_entity.id
_entity.type
_entity.pdbx_description
1 polymer ?
#
loop_
_entity_poly.entity_id
_entity_poly.type
_entity_poly.pdbx_seq_one_letter_code
_entity_poly.pdbx_strand_id
1 'polypeptide(L)'
;MTPLFQEFDPRLVPWQIEAISYYNNFNYDSGILEMLMSGSIGSAKSICASHIIGIHAIKNKKSRQLILRRALKDLKRTLWQTILSHIADIPHAIKEYNKSEMRITLINGSEIIGDSYDSGELEKFRSLELSGVIIEEASESNKQLYDAVKMRIGRLNSVKENYLLCLTNPDEPSHYLYKEFIEKNDKSKKVFYSLTEQNPFLPPWYIENLKKDLDPMMAKRMLQGQWVSIQGQTPYYAYNPEKQFLKNTKYKINPNLPLDFFHDFNIGSGKPMSSGYAQVINGVFHIGKCFIVEGFNTQQIIDEMIFDGCLETVREIRVFGDRNGKNRDSRSNRTDYEIIQKTLQNYVQKNQSTLKVTMHVPNENPPIRARQNIVNAHCLNEAGEVRLYVYQDAAKVDEGLRLTKIKKGSSYQEDDNNDYQHIVSGLGYYIHEYKTHTEKIGTLKPFTGRR
;
A
#
# COMPACT_ATOMS: atom_id res chain seq x y z
N MET A 1 -40.97 9.65 -16.37
CA MET A 1 -39.48 9.39 -16.32
C MET A 1 -38.86 10.78 -16.19
N THR A 2 -38.30 11.07 -15.05
CA THR A 2 -37.75 12.40 -14.74
C THR A 2 -36.37 12.54 -15.42
N PRO A 3 -36.08 13.71 -16.03
CA PRO A 3 -34.86 13.94 -16.82
C PRO A 3 -33.56 14.01 -15.99
N LEU A 4 -33.57 13.60 -14.73
CA LEU A 4 -32.48 13.83 -13.76
C LEU A 4 -31.14 13.13 -14.03
N PHE A 5 -31.07 12.27 -15.05
CA PHE A 5 -29.83 11.54 -15.39
C PHE A 5 -29.38 11.70 -16.85
N GLN A 6 -29.98 12.59 -17.62
CA GLN A 6 -29.55 12.86 -19.00
C GLN A 6 -28.50 14.00 -19.10
N GLU A 7 -28.38 14.83 -18.08
CA GLU A 7 -27.28 15.80 -18.03
C GLU A 7 -26.11 15.14 -17.28
N PHE A 8 -25.02 14.89 -18.00
CA PHE A 8 -23.76 14.45 -17.38
C PHE A 8 -23.34 15.46 -16.32
N ASP A 9 -23.01 14.99 -15.13
CA ASP A 9 -22.42 15.82 -14.09
C ASP A 9 -21.22 16.58 -14.70
N PRO A 10 -21.20 17.93 -14.69
CA PRO A 10 -20.11 18.70 -15.30
C PRO A 10 -18.75 18.44 -14.66
N ARG A 11 -18.72 17.72 -13.55
CA ARG A 11 -17.50 17.27 -12.88
C ARG A 11 -16.94 15.97 -13.48
N LEU A 12 -17.61 15.31 -14.43
CA LEU A 12 -17.12 14.10 -15.08
C LEU A 12 -16.11 14.44 -16.17
N VAL A 13 -15.04 13.68 -16.20
CA VAL A 13 -14.00 13.77 -17.24
C VAL A 13 -14.33 12.88 -18.44
N PRO A 14 -13.74 13.11 -19.65
CA PRO A 14 -14.16 12.43 -20.88
C PRO A 14 -14.20 10.91 -20.81
N TRP A 15 -13.20 10.26 -20.22
CA TRP A 15 -13.17 8.80 -20.12
C TRP A 15 -14.30 8.23 -19.22
N GLN A 16 -14.73 8.99 -18.19
CA GLN A 16 -15.85 8.60 -17.34
C GLN A 16 -17.18 8.67 -18.09
N ILE A 17 -17.34 9.73 -18.90
CA ILE A 17 -18.51 9.89 -19.76
C ILE A 17 -18.56 8.72 -20.76
N GLU A 18 -17.45 8.35 -21.36
CA GLU A 18 -17.35 7.19 -22.26
C GLU A 18 -17.76 5.90 -21.55
N ALA A 19 -17.23 5.65 -20.32
CA ALA A 19 -17.54 4.44 -19.55
C ALA A 19 -19.02 4.35 -19.15
N ILE A 20 -19.61 5.46 -18.70
CA ILE A 20 -21.03 5.53 -18.35
C ILE A 20 -21.92 5.37 -19.58
N SER A 21 -21.53 6.00 -20.70
CA SER A 21 -22.25 5.84 -21.98
C SER A 21 -22.18 4.40 -22.48
N TYR A 22 -21.02 3.74 -22.36
CA TYR A 22 -20.86 2.33 -22.72
C TYR A 22 -21.76 1.43 -21.87
N TYR A 23 -21.80 1.66 -20.54
CA TYR A 23 -22.71 0.96 -19.64
C TYR A 23 -24.18 1.13 -20.06
N ASN A 24 -24.61 2.35 -20.35
CA ASN A 24 -26.01 2.64 -20.70
C ASN A 24 -26.46 2.05 -22.06
N ASN A 25 -25.52 1.90 -23.02
CA ASN A 25 -25.80 1.44 -24.38
C ASN A 25 -25.43 -0.01 -24.63
N PHE A 26 -24.93 -0.74 -23.63
CA PHE A 26 -24.56 -2.15 -23.77
C PHE A 26 -25.80 -3.02 -24.10
N ASN A 27 -25.62 -3.97 -24.99
CA ASN A 27 -26.67 -4.95 -25.30
C ASN A 27 -26.69 -6.06 -24.23
N TYR A 28 -27.48 -5.89 -23.20
CA TYR A 28 -27.59 -6.84 -22.09
C TYR A 28 -28.26 -8.17 -22.47
N ASP A 29 -28.91 -8.25 -23.62
CA ASP A 29 -29.40 -9.54 -24.14
C ASP A 29 -28.27 -10.46 -24.60
N SER A 30 -27.07 -9.92 -24.82
CA SER A 30 -25.86 -10.69 -25.16
C SER A 30 -25.15 -11.30 -23.94
N GLY A 31 -25.50 -10.90 -22.72
CA GLY A 31 -24.90 -11.42 -21.50
C GLY A 31 -24.53 -10.38 -20.44
N ILE A 32 -23.56 -10.71 -19.63
CA ILE A 32 -23.05 -9.85 -18.54
C ILE A 32 -22.05 -8.86 -19.13
N LEU A 33 -22.23 -7.58 -18.82
CA LEU A 33 -21.23 -6.55 -19.12
C LEU A 33 -20.03 -6.68 -18.17
N GLU A 34 -18.86 -7.02 -18.71
CA GLU A 34 -17.61 -7.10 -17.95
C GLU A 34 -16.72 -5.90 -18.29
N MET A 35 -16.40 -5.07 -17.29
CA MET A 35 -15.58 -3.88 -17.46
C MET A 35 -14.38 -3.87 -16.52
N LEU A 36 -13.24 -3.40 -17.00
CA LEU A 36 -12.06 -3.08 -16.23
C LEU A 36 -11.76 -1.58 -16.34
N MET A 37 -11.76 -0.88 -15.23
CA MET A 37 -11.21 0.47 -15.15
C MET A 37 -9.77 0.36 -14.65
N SER A 38 -8.83 0.31 -15.59
CA SER A 38 -7.39 0.24 -15.34
C SER A 38 -6.80 1.65 -15.41
N GLY A 39 -6.37 2.18 -14.29
CA GLY A 39 -5.90 3.56 -14.31
C GLY A 39 -4.99 3.94 -13.16
N SER A 40 -4.30 5.06 -13.36
CA SER A 40 -3.37 5.59 -12.37
C SER A 40 -4.07 6.10 -11.11
N ILE A 41 -3.28 6.37 -10.07
CA ILE A 41 -3.78 6.91 -8.79
C ILE A 41 -4.43 8.27 -9.00
N GLY A 42 -5.52 8.56 -8.31
CA GLY A 42 -6.20 9.85 -8.42
C GLY A 42 -6.91 10.11 -9.75
N SER A 43 -7.01 9.13 -10.66
CA SER A 43 -7.72 9.27 -11.95
C SER A 43 -9.25 9.24 -11.86
N ALA A 44 -9.81 9.28 -10.65
CA ALA A 44 -11.25 9.35 -10.35
C ALA A 44 -12.07 8.10 -10.75
N LYS A 45 -11.46 6.89 -10.72
CA LYS A 45 -12.16 5.62 -11.00
C LYS A 45 -13.35 5.38 -10.07
N SER A 46 -13.19 5.66 -8.77
CA SER A 46 -14.25 5.47 -7.77
C SER A 46 -15.45 6.38 -8.00
N ILE A 47 -15.22 7.60 -8.52
CA ILE A 47 -16.29 8.54 -8.92
C ILE A 47 -17.11 7.92 -10.07
N CYS A 48 -16.43 7.45 -11.13
CA CYS A 48 -17.10 6.80 -12.26
C CYS A 48 -17.91 5.57 -11.83
N ALA A 49 -17.31 4.71 -11.00
CA ALA A 49 -17.99 3.52 -10.49
C ALA A 49 -19.23 3.87 -9.67
N SER A 50 -19.16 4.89 -8.80
CA SER A 50 -20.31 5.29 -7.98
C SER A 50 -21.47 5.85 -8.82
N HIS A 51 -21.20 6.52 -9.95
CA HIS A 51 -22.23 6.90 -10.91
C HIS A 51 -22.90 5.69 -11.55
N ILE A 52 -22.12 4.70 -12.02
CA ILE A 52 -22.67 3.46 -12.59
C ILE A 52 -23.53 2.72 -11.57
N ILE A 53 -23.06 2.61 -10.31
CA ILE A 53 -23.80 1.98 -9.22
C ILE A 53 -25.13 2.69 -8.97
N GLY A 54 -25.12 4.03 -8.91
CA GLY A 54 -26.31 4.84 -8.70
C GLY A 54 -27.32 4.71 -9.85
N ILE A 55 -26.85 4.84 -11.10
CA ILE A 55 -27.66 4.68 -12.31
C ILE A 55 -28.32 3.30 -12.30
N HIS A 56 -27.53 2.23 -12.07
CA HIS A 56 -28.05 0.86 -12.03
C HIS A 56 -29.13 0.69 -10.96
N ALA A 57 -28.87 1.17 -9.73
CA ALA A 57 -29.79 1.01 -8.62
C ALA A 57 -31.14 1.74 -8.85
N ILE A 58 -31.11 2.91 -9.51
CA ILE A 58 -32.31 3.70 -9.77
C ILE A 58 -33.10 3.14 -10.96
N LYS A 59 -32.39 2.82 -12.05
CA LYS A 59 -33.00 2.33 -13.29
C LYS A 59 -33.64 0.95 -13.12
N ASN A 60 -33.00 0.07 -12.37
CA ASN A 60 -33.38 -1.33 -12.22
C ASN A 60 -34.02 -1.57 -10.85
N LYS A 61 -35.37 -1.53 -10.79
CA LYS A 61 -36.12 -1.83 -9.56
C LYS A 61 -35.74 -3.20 -8.99
N LYS A 62 -35.58 -3.25 -7.65
CA LYS A 62 -35.20 -4.46 -6.92
C LYS A 62 -33.86 -5.07 -7.38
N SER A 63 -32.99 -4.26 -7.97
CA SER A 63 -31.63 -4.68 -8.26
C SER A 63 -30.84 -4.92 -6.97
N ARG A 64 -29.84 -5.80 -7.04
CA ARG A 64 -28.93 -6.06 -5.91
C ARG A 64 -27.50 -6.01 -6.39
N GLN A 65 -26.73 -5.11 -5.82
CA GLN A 65 -25.34 -4.86 -6.16
C GLN A 65 -24.42 -5.17 -4.99
N LEU A 66 -23.32 -5.86 -5.25
CA LEU A 66 -22.30 -6.20 -4.26
C LEU A 66 -21.01 -5.43 -4.55
N ILE A 67 -20.55 -4.67 -3.58
CA ILE A 67 -19.31 -3.90 -3.63
C ILE A 67 -18.27 -4.59 -2.76
N LEU A 68 -17.18 -5.02 -3.36
CA LEU A 68 -16.14 -5.80 -2.70
C LEU A 68 -14.82 -5.06 -2.63
N ARG A 69 -14.18 -5.17 -1.50
CA ARG A 69 -12.77 -4.82 -1.31
C ARG A 69 -12.12 -5.85 -0.40
N ARG A 70 -10.79 -5.96 -0.42
CA ARG A 70 -10.09 -6.91 0.43
C ARG A 70 -10.47 -6.75 1.89
N ALA A 71 -10.35 -5.56 2.46
CA ALA A 71 -10.72 -5.26 3.83
C ALA A 71 -11.94 -4.34 3.91
N LEU A 72 -12.93 -4.70 4.74
CA LEU A 72 -14.18 -3.91 4.92
C LEU A 72 -13.90 -2.50 5.46
N LYS A 73 -12.90 -2.35 6.33
CA LYS A 73 -12.45 -1.08 6.88
C LYS A 73 -12.04 -0.09 5.79
N ASP A 74 -11.36 -0.59 4.75
CA ASP A 74 -10.89 0.25 3.65
C ASP A 74 -12.02 0.60 2.69
N LEU A 75 -12.92 -0.34 2.40
CA LEU A 75 -14.13 -0.05 1.63
C LEU A 75 -14.94 1.07 2.29
N LYS A 76 -15.13 1.03 3.61
CA LYS A 76 -15.85 2.07 4.37
C LYS A 76 -15.26 3.47 4.23
N ARG A 77 -13.95 3.58 3.99
CA ARG A 77 -13.23 4.86 3.91
C ARG A 77 -13.09 5.41 2.49
N THR A 78 -13.37 4.60 1.49
CA THR A 78 -13.12 4.90 0.06
C THR A 78 -14.43 4.91 -0.73
N LEU A 79 -14.62 3.96 -1.64
CA LEU A 79 -15.73 3.89 -2.58
C LEU A 79 -17.10 3.97 -1.88
N TRP A 80 -17.25 3.39 -0.69
CA TRP A 80 -18.51 3.44 0.05
C TRP A 80 -18.95 4.85 0.41
N GLN A 81 -18.00 5.72 0.83
CA GLN A 81 -18.32 7.13 1.11
C GLN A 81 -18.73 7.88 -0.15
N THR A 82 -18.07 7.59 -1.27
CA THR A 82 -18.41 8.18 -2.57
C THR A 82 -19.81 7.77 -3.01
N ILE A 83 -20.17 6.48 -2.85
CA ILE A 83 -21.53 6.00 -3.15
C ILE A 83 -22.58 6.69 -2.27
N LEU A 84 -22.34 6.75 -0.97
CA LEU A 84 -23.26 7.41 -0.03
C LEU A 84 -23.47 8.88 -0.40
N SER A 85 -22.41 9.61 -0.71
CA SER A 85 -22.48 11.01 -1.13
C SER A 85 -23.33 11.16 -2.40
N HIS A 86 -23.04 10.39 -3.44
CA HIS A 86 -23.78 10.50 -4.73
C HIS A 86 -25.26 10.13 -4.61
N ILE A 87 -25.60 9.11 -3.80
CA ILE A 87 -27.00 8.69 -3.63
C ILE A 87 -27.75 9.68 -2.72
N ALA A 88 -27.07 10.26 -1.72
CA ALA A 88 -27.65 11.27 -0.84
C ALA A 88 -28.03 12.57 -1.58
N ASP A 89 -27.34 12.88 -2.67
CA ASP A 89 -27.66 14.03 -3.54
C ASP A 89 -28.99 13.82 -4.31
N ILE A 90 -29.54 12.60 -4.32
CA ILE A 90 -30.81 12.28 -4.97
C ILE A 90 -31.94 12.37 -3.95
N PRO A 91 -32.85 13.35 -4.04
CA PRO A 91 -33.90 13.54 -3.06
C PRO A 91 -34.76 12.28 -2.88
N HIS A 92 -34.95 11.88 -1.63
CA HIS A 92 -35.78 10.75 -1.24
C HIS A 92 -35.40 9.38 -1.86
N ALA A 93 -34.17 9.21 -2.37
CA ALA A 93 -33.77 7.94 -2.96
C ALA A 93 -33.55 6.83 -1.91
N ILE A 94 -33.00 7.17 -0.76
CA ILE A 94 -32.68 6.20 0.30
C ILE A 94 -33.91 5.94 1.15
N LYS A 95 -34.33 4.67 1.21
CA LYS A 95 -35.36 4.18 2.13
C LYS A 95 -34.77 3.85 3.50
N GLU A 96 -33.61 3.18 3.49
CA GLU A 96 -32.95 2.69 4.69
C GLU A 96 -31.43 2.62 4.48
N TYR A 97 -30.65 2.94 5.52
CA TYR A 97 -29.22 2.71 5.55
C TYR A 97 -28.82 1.95 6.82
N ASN A 98 -28.49 0.70 6.66
CA ASN A 98 -27.95 -0.16 7.72
C ASN A 98 -26.42 -0.08 7.73
N LYS A 99 -25.83 0.67 8.69
CA LYS A 99 -24.38 0.86 8.83
C LYS A 99 -23.64 -0.40 9.26
N SER A 100 -24.25 -1.27 10.05
CA SER A 100 -23.63 -2.49 10.55
C SER A 100 -23.50 -3.54 9.45
N GLU A 101 -24.52 -3.69 8.61
CA GLU A 101 -24.53 -4.61 7.47
C GLU A 101 -23.93 -4.00 6.21
N MET A 102 -23.53 -2.72 6.23
CA MET A 102 -23.15 -2.00 5.03
C MET A 102 -24.13 -2.14 3.88
N ARG A 103 -25.41 -1.87 4.15
CA ARG A 103 -26.49 -2.01 3.16
C ARG A 103 -27.25 -0.69 3.01
N ILE A 104 -27.42 -0.25 1.77
CA ILE A 104 -28.28 0.84 1.39
C ILE A 104 -29.49 0.24 0.65
N THR A 105 -30.70 0.50 1.12
CA THR A 105 -31.94 0.13 0.44
C THR A 105 -32.61 1.37 -0.13
N LEU A 106 -32.90 1.37 -1.43
CA LEU A 106 -33.59 2.47 -2.09
C LEU A 106 -35.11 2.29 -2.05
N ILE A 107 -35.85 3.38 -2.27
CA ILE A 107 -37.33 3.39 -2.28
C ILE A 107 -37.92 2.45 -3.34
N ASN A 108 -37.19 2.18 -4.44
CA ASN A 108 -37.62 1.26 -5.49
C ASN A 108 -37.30 -0.21 -5.16
N GLY A 109 -36.79 -0.50 -3.95
CA GLY A 109 -36.44 -1.83 -3.47
C GLY A 109 -35.07 -2.33 -3.92
N SER A 110 -34.26 -1.50 -4.56
CA SER A 110 -32.89 -1.85 -4.92
C SER A 110 -31.97 -1.82 -3.71
N GLU A 111 -30.98 -2.70 -3.66
CA GLU A 111 -30.02 -2.84 -2.58
C GLU A 111 -28.58 -2.66 -3.09
N ILE A 112 -27.76 -1.93 -2.33
CA ILE A 112 -26.32 -1.83 -2.50
C ILE A 112 -25.69 -2.37 -1.22
N ILE A 113 -24.82 -3.39 -1.35
CA ILE A 113 -24.25 -4.15 -0.24
C ILE A 113 -22.73 -4.04 -0.32
N GLY A 114 -22.08 -3.65 0.77
CA GLY A 114 -20.63 -3.65 0.89
C GLY A 114 -20.14 -4.87 1.67
N ASP A 115 -19.13 -5.58 1.18
CA ASP A 115 -18.50 -6.71 1.87
C ASP A 115 -16.99 -6.79 1.58
N SER A 116 -16.30 -7.66 2.31
CA SER A 116 -14.87 -7.94 2.13
C SER A 116 -14.63 -9.39 1.72
N TYR A 117 -13.42 -9.67 1.16
CA TYR A 117 -13.02 -11.03 0.79
C TYR A 117 -11.72 -11.50 1.48
N ASP A 118 -11.25 -10.79 2.51
CA ASP A 118 -9.97 -11.06 3.17
C ASP A 118 -9.94 -12.41 3.93
N SER A 119 -11.10 -12.88 4.39
CA SER A 119 -11.22 -14.15 5.13
C SER A 119 -11.04 -15.42 4.27
N GLY A 120 -10.89 -15.29 2.95
CA GLY A 120 -10.83 -16.44 2.03
C GLY A 120 -12.14 -17.24 1.93
N GLU A 121 -13.19 -16.85 2.64
CA GLU A 121 -14.50 -17.52 2.67
C GLU A 121 -15.35 -17.13 1.45
N LEU A 122 -15.00 -17.67 0.29
CA LEU A 122 -15.78 -17.46 -0.94
C LEU A 122 -17.19 -18.07 -0.86
N GLU A 123 -17.40 -18.99 0.07
CA GLU A 123 -18.68 -19.66 0.27
C GLU A 123 -19.82 -18.72 0.67
N LYS A 124 -19.51 -17.65 1.39
CA LYS A 124 -20.50 -16.63 1.78
C LYS A 124 -21.19 -15.96 0.58
N PHE A 125 -20.55 -15.96 -0.59
CA PHE A 125 -21.14 -15.41 -1.81
C PHE A 125 -22.01 -16.40 -2.57
N ARG A 126 -21.96 -17.70 -2.24
CA ARG A 126 -22.66 -18.78 -3.01
C ARG A 126 -24.17 -18.65 -3.01
N SER A 127 -24.76 -18.08 -1.98
CA SER A 127 -26.23 -17.91 -1.83
C SER A 127 -26.76 -16.61 -2.44
N LEU A 128 -25.87 -15.71 -2.91
CA LEU A 128 -26.29 -14.41 -3.40
C LEU A 128 -26.88 -14.50 -4.81
N GLU A 129 -27.89 -13.66 -5.04
CA GLU A 129 -28.47 -13.39 -6.35
C GLU A 129 -28.24 -11.90 -6.64
N LEU A 130 -27.43 -11.61 -7.66
CA LEU A 130 -26.90 -10.28 -7.94
C LEU A 130 -27.21 -9.84 -9.36
N SER A 131 -27.38 -8.55 -9.56
CA SER A 131 -27.40 -7.90 -10.87
C SER A 131 -26.14 -7.10 -11.17
N GLY A 132 -25.35 -6.78 -10.15
CA GLY A 132 -24.08 -6.07 -10.29
C GLY A 132 -23.06 -6.48 -9.25
N VAL A 133 -21.79 -6.56 -9.66
CA VAL A 133 -20.65 -6.74 -8.74
C VAL A 133 -19.57 -5.75 -9.09
N ILE A 134 -19.02 -5.10 -8.07
CA ILE A 134 -17.90 -4.20 -8.19
C ILE A 134 -16.76 -4.71 -7.30
N ILE A 135 -15.57 -4.87 -7.86
CA ILE A 135 -14.36 -5.23 -7.11
C ILE A 135 -13.45 -4.00 -7.10
N GLU A 136 -13.37 -3.32 -5.95
CA GLU A 136 -12.48 -2.19 -5.73
C GLU A 136 -11.08 -2.70 -5.40
N GLU A 137 -10.03 -2.04 -5.92
CA GLU A 137 -8.63 -2.48 -5.87
C GLU A 137 -8.49 -3.94 -6.29
N ALA A 138 -9.04 -4.25 -7.46
CA ALA A 138 -9.15 -5.62 -7.97
C ALA A 138 -7.80 -6.32 -8.19
N SER A 139 -6.68 -5.57 -8.25
CA SER A 139 -5.32 -6.16 -8.22
C SER A 139 -4.97 -6.87 -6.91
N GLU A 140 -5.70 -6.63 -5.83
CA GLU A 140 -5.54 -7.37 -4.57
C GLU A 140 -6.31 -8.70 -4.56
N SER A 141 -7.18 -8.93 -5.55
CA SER A 141 -8.02 -10.13 -5.66
C SER A 141 -7.38 -11.22 -6.54
N ASN A 142 -7.92 -12.41 -6.46
CA ASN A 142 -7.51 -13.54 -7.30
C ASN A 142 -8.63 -13.97 -8.28
N LYS A 143 -8.25 -14.79 -9.25
CA LYS A 143 -9.17 -15.30 -10.27
C LYS A 143 -10.34 -16.09 -9.67
N GLN A 144 -10.11 -16.80 -8.56
CA GLN A 144 -11.16 -17.61 -7.90
C GLN A 144 -12.28 -16.73 -7.35
N LEU A 145 -11.94 -15.57 -6.73
CA LEU A 145 -12.95 -14.61 -6.29
C LEU A 145 -13.76 -14.07 -7.47
N TYR A 146 -13.03 -13.64 -8.53
CA TYR A 146 -13.66 -13.10 -9.73
C TYR A 146 -14.69 -14.09 -10.33
N ASP A 147 -14.32 -15.35 -10.50
CA ASP A 147 -15.19 -16.39 -11.02
C ASP A 147 -16.36 -16.71 -10.07
N ALA A 148 -16.10 -16.78 -8.78
CA ALA A 148 -17.12 -17.06 -7.77
C ALA A 148 -18.22 -16.00 -7.76
N VAL A 149 -17.88 -14.70 -7.84
CA VAL A 149 -18.89 -13.64 -7.83
C VAL A 149 -19.56 -13.46 -9.20
N LYS A 150 -18.84 -13.68 -10.30
CA LYS A 150 -19.41 -13.65 -11.64
C LYS A 150 -20.55 -14.66 -11.79
N MET A 151 -20.40 -15.86 -11.23
CA MET A 151 -21.45 -16.89 -11.23
C MET A 151 -22.71 -16.51 -10.43
N ARG A 152 -22.71 -15.41 -9.70
CA ARG A 152 -23.88 -14.92 -8.93
C ARG A 152 -24.67 -13.87 -9.68
N ILE A 153 -24.10 -13.29 -10.73
CA ILE A 153 -24.73 -12.25 -11.55
C ILE A 153 -25.71 -12.90 -12.53
N GLY A 154 -26.83 -12.22 -12.76
CA GLY A 154 -27.88 -12.67 -13.67
C GLY A 154 -28.88 -13.68 -13.07
N ARG A 155 -28.84 -13.90 -11.75
CA ARG A 155 -29.82 -14.78 -11.07
C ARG A 155 -31.09 -14.04 -10.64
N LEU A 156 -31.09 -12.71 -10.64
CA LEU A 156 -32.27 -11.91 -10.41
C LEU A 156 -33.10 -11.77 -11.69
N ASN A 157 -34.10 -12.60 -11.87
CA ASN A 157 -34.96 -12.61 -13.06
C ASN A 157 -35.68 -11.27 -13.33
N SER A 158 -35.75 -10.39 -12.32
CA SER A 158 -36.37 -9.07 -12.42
C SER A 158 -35.46 -8.01 -13.06
N VAL A 159 -34.16 -8.28 -13.21
CA VAL A 159 -33.18 -7.36 -13.73
C VAL A 159 -32.45 -7.94 -14.94
N LYS A 160 -32.61 -7.29 -16.10
CA LYS A 160 -31.92 -7.67 -17.33
C LYS A 160 -30.50 -7.15 -17.43
N GLU A 161 -30.28 -5.95 -16.92
CA GLU A 161 -28.97 -5.29 -16.94
C GLU A 161 -28.05 -5.91 -15.89
N ASN A 162 -27.09 -6.70 -16.33
CA ASN A 162 -26.17 -7.42 -15.44
C ASN A 162 -24.72 -7.02 -15.73
N TYR A 163 -23.93 -6.68 -14.68
CA TYR A 163 -22.56 -6.23 -14.88
C TYR A 163 -21.58 -6.68 -13.81
N LEU A 164 -20.30 -6.76 -14.19
CA LEU A 164 -19.15 -6.93 -13.33
C LEU A 164 -18.12 -5.85 -13.66
N LEU A 165 -17.77 -5.06 -12.67
CA LEU A 165 -16.84 -3.93 -12.80
C LEU A 165 -15.63 -4.14 -11.88
N CYS A 166 -14.44 -4.14 -12.44
CA CYS A 166 -13.18 -4.16 -11.71
C CYS A 166 -12.51 -2.79 -11.77
N LEU A 167 -12.14 -2.27 -10.60
CA LEU A 167 -11.36 -1.02 -10.47
C LEU A 167 -9.97 -1.37 -10.00
N THR A 168 -8.93 -0.91 -10.71
CA THR A 168 -7.55 -1.21 -10.32
C THR A 168 -6.55 -0.15 -10.77
N ASN A 169 -5.47 -0.02 -10.01
CA ASN A 169 -4.23 0.47 -10.55
C ASN A 169 -3.50 -0.71 -11.23
N PRO A 170 -2.74 -0.48 -12.32
CA PRO A 170 -1.98 -1.55 -12.96
C PRO A 170 -1.00 -2.24 -12.02
N ASP A 171 -0.79 -3.53 -12.25
CA ASP A 171 0.16 -4.37 -11.51
C ASP A 171 1.04 -5.16 -12.50
N GLU A 172 1.28 -6.44 -12.24
CA GLU A 172 2.04 -7.35 -13.09
C GLU A 172 1.21 -7.82 -14.30
N PRO A 173 1.81 -7.95 -15.49
CA PRO A 173 1.15 -8.60 -16.62
C PRO A 173 0.79 -10.07 -16.37
N SER A 174 1.42 -10.72 -15.40
CA SER A 174 1.06 -12.07 -14.94
C SER A 174 -0.25 -12.13 -14.17
N HIS A 175 -0.80 -11.00 -13.71
CA HIS A 175 -2.04 -10.92 -12.97
C HIS A 175 -3.25 -11.32 -13.85
N TYR A 176 -4.25 -12.00 -13.25
CA TYR A 176 -5.41 -12.49 -14.01
C TYR A 176 -6.21 -11.40 -14.71
N LEU A 177 -6.28 -10.18 -14.15
CA LEU A 177 -6.97 -9.05 -14.78
C LEU A 177 -6.33 -8.67 -16.13
N TYR A 178 -4.99 -8.61 -16.18
CA TYR A 178 -4.30 -8.35 -17.44
C TYR A 178 -4.60 -9.45 -18.47
N LYS A 179 -4.48 -10.71 -18.05
CA LYS A 179 -4.73 -11.86 -18.93
C LYS A 179 -6.16 -11.89 -19.44
N GLU A 180 -7.14 -11.66 -18.56
CA GLU A 180 -8.56 -11.76 -18.92
C GLU A 180 -9.07 -10.58 -19.74
N PHE A 181 -8.60 -9.36 -19.48
CA PHE A 181 -9.15 -8.15 -20.07
C PHE A 181 -8.28 -7.57 -21.18
N ILE A 182 -6.96 -7.74 -21.11
CA ILE A 182 -6.01 -7.07 -22.01
C ILE A 182 -5.37 -8.08 -22.96
N GLU A 183 -4.71 -9.12 -22.43
CA GLU A 183 -3.96 -10.09 -23.25
C GLU A 183 -4.87 -10.92 -24.15
N LYS A 184 -5.99 -11.43 -23.65
CA LYS A 184 -6.96 -12.22 -24.45
C LYS A 184 -7.68 -11.40 -25.51
N ASN A 185 -7.70 -10.09 -25.41
CA ASN A 185 -8.41 -9.18 -26.31
C ASN A 185 -9.87 -9.63 -26.61
N ASP A 186 -10.56 -10.08 -25.58
CA ASP A 186 -11.93 -10.59 -25.67
C ASP A 186 -12.89 -9.41 -25.90
N LYS A 187 -13.55 -9.37 -27.07
CA LYS A 187 -14.48 -8.29 -27.43
C LYS A 187 -15.73 -8.19 -26.54
N SER A 188 -16.04 -9.23 -25.77
CA SER A 188 -17.13 -9.21 -24.79
C SER A 188 -16.75 -8.42 -23.52
N LYS A 189 -15.48 -8.06 -23.35
CA LYS A 189 -14.97 -7.34 -22.19
C LYS A 189 -14.42 -5.96 -22.62
N LYS A 190 -14.67 -4.95 -21.80
CA LYS A 190 -14.25 -3.58 -22.10
C LYS A 190 -13.24 -3.09 -21.08
N VAL A 191 -12.16 -2.47 -21.56
CA VAL A 191 -11.17 -1.80 -20.70
C VAL A 191 -11.28 -0.29 -20.92
N PHE A 192 -11.32 0.45 -19.81
CA PHE A 192 -11.20 1.90 -19.79
C PHE A 192 -9.89 2.26 -19.10
N TYR A 193 -9.07 3.03 -19.78
CA TYR A 193 -7.81 3.53 -19.26
C TYR A 193 -7.99 4.95 -18.75
N SER A 194 -7.37 5.26 -17.61
CA SER A 194 -7.45 6.59 -17.01
C SER A 194 -6.14 7.01 -16.38
N LEU A 195 -5.75 8.27 -16.55
CA LEU A 195 -4.51 8.82 -16.04
C LEU A 195 -4.75 9.91 -15.01
N THR A 196 -3.82 10.04 -14.06
CA THR A 196 -3.86 11.10 -13.03
C THR A 196 -3.96 12.49 -13.64
N GLU A 197 -3.20 12.74 -14.72
CA GLU A 197 -3.17 14.03 -15.42
C GLU A 197 -4.50 14.40 -16.11
N GLN A 198 -5.35 13.41 -16.36
CA GLN A 198 -6.68 13.64 -16.94
C GLN A 198 -7.71 14.13 -15.90
N ASN A 199 -7.34 14.17 -14.62
CA ASN A 199 -8.21 14.64 -13.55
C ASN A 199 -7.94 16.12 -13.23
N PRO A 200 -8.74 17.07 -13.75
CA PRO A 200 -8.51 18.50 -13.56
C PRO A 200 -8.83 19.00 -12.13
N PHE A 201 -9.42 18.14 -11.30
CA PHE A 201 -9.79 18.48 -9.93
C PHE A 201 -8.67 18.24 -8.92
N LEU A 202 -7.54 17.66 -9.35
CA LEU A 202 -6.37 17.49 -8.50
C LEU A 202 -5.57 18.81 -8.40
N PRO A 203 -5.03 19.15 -7.24
CA PRO A 203 -4.18 20.31 -7.10
C PRO A 203 -2.91 20.15 -7.95
N PRO A 204 -2.36 21.26 -8.53
CA PRO A 204 -1.20 21.18 -9.43
C PRO A 204 0.03 20.50 -8.85
N TRP A 205 0.23 20.62 -7.53
CA TRP A 205 1.37 20.01 -6.84
C TRP A 205 1.24 18.49 -6.62
N TYR A 206 0.06 17.91 -6.84
CA TYR A 206 -0.23 16.50 -6.51
C TYR A 206 0.68 15.53 -7.27
N ILE A 207 0.78 15.68 -8.59
CA ILE A 207 1.61 14.83 -9.44
C ILE A 207 3.10 14.99 -9.11
N GLU A 208 3.55 16.22 -8.90
CA GLU A 208 4.95 16.51 -8.57
C GLU A 208 5.36 15.91 -7.22
N ASN A 209 4.47 15.92 -6.23
CA ASN A 209 4.74 15.26 -4.96
C ASN A 209 4.78 13.74 -5.11
N LEU A 210 3.87 13.15 -5.90
CA LEU A 210 3.91 11.71 -6.16
C LEU A 210 5.20 11.27 -6.86
N LYS A 211 5.72 12.06 -7.80
CA LYS A 211 7.01 11.76 -8.45
C LYS A 211 8.18 11.71 -7.46
N LYS A 212 8.12 12.49 -6.38
CA LYS A 212 9.14 12.46 -5.32
C LYS A 212 9.05 11.22 -4.42
N ASP A 213 7.86 10.63 -4.33
CA ASP A 213 7.57 9.51 -3.44
C ASP A 213 7.56 8.14 -4.14
N LEU A 214 7.54 8.12 -5.46
CA LEU A 214 7.52 6.90 -6.27
C LEU A 214 8.88 6.68 -6.95
N ASP A 215 9.33 5.43 -6.98
CA ASP A 215 10.40 5.02 -7.88
C ASP A 215 9.90 4.95 -9.33
N PRO A 216 10.80 4.92 -10.35
CA PRO A 216 10.40 4.97 -11.75
C PRO A 216 9.49 3.80 -12.20
N MET A 217 9.61 2.61 -11.59
CA MET A 217 8.76 1.48 -11.95
C MET A 217 7.35 1.64 -11.38
N MET A 218 7.26 2.09 -10.12
CA MET A 218 5.98 2.41 -9.51
C MET A 218 5.33 3.63 -10.17
N ALA A 219 6.10 4.60 -10.64
CA ALA A 219 5.58 5.74 -11.40
C ALA A 219 4.92 5.27 -12.72
N LYS A 220 5.52 4.31 -13.43
CA LYS A 220 4.89 3.71 -14.62
C LYS A 220 3.52 3.10 -14.30
N ARG A 221 3.39 2.38 -13.17
CA ARG A 221 2.11 1.82 -12.74
C ARG A 221 1.14 2.89 -12.24
N MET A 222 1.57 3.70 -11.30
CA MET A 222 0.71 4.57 -10.49
C MET A 222 0.39 5.91 -11.16
N LEU A 223 1.28 6.43 -12.02
CA LEU A 223 1.07 7.70 -12.74
C LEU A 223 0.77 7.50 -14.22
N GLN A 224 1.45 6.56 -14.87
CA GLN A 224 1.32 6.34 -16.32
C GLN A 224 0.34 5.21 -16.68
N GLY A 225 -0.25 4.54 -15.69
CA GLY A 225 -1.28 3.51 -15.92
C GLY A 225 -0.79 2.27 -16.66
N GLN A 226 0.52 1.95 -16.58
CA GLN A 226 1.14 0.86 -17.32
C GLN A 226 1.21 -0.44 -16.50
N TRP A 227 0.87 -1.55 -17.13
CA TRP A 227 1.12 -2.88 -16.59
C TRP A 227 2.58 -3.26 -16.88
N VAL A 228 3.41 -3.30 -15.83
CA VAL A 228 4.85 -3.58 -15.96
C VAL A 228 5.28 -4.69 -15.03
N SER A 229 6.18 -5.56 -15.52
CA SER A 229 6.70 -6.69 -14.76
C SER A 229 7.96 -6.30 -13.98
N ILE A 230 8.03 -6.80 -12.75
CA ILE A 230 9.24 -6.76 -11.90
C ILE A 230 9.85 -8.17 -11.81
N GLN A 231 9.25 -9.18 -12.46
CA GLN A 231 9.68 -10.57 -12.36
C GLN A 231 11.14 -10.77 -12.82
N GLY A 232 11.89 -11.53 -12.02
CA GLY A 232 13.30 -11.88 -12.31
C GLY A 232 14.31 -10.84 -11.86
N GLN A 233 13.89 -9.73 -11.28
CA GLN A 233 14.76 -8.72 -10.69
C GLN A 233 14.82 -8.84 -9.17
N THR A 234 15.85 -8.24 -8.57
CA THR A 234 15.82 -7.99 -7.11
C THR A 234 14.61 -7.13 -6.77
N PRO A 235 13.96 -7.29 -5.59
CA PRO A 235 12.90 -6.39 -5.16
C PRO A 235 13.37 -4.93 -5.01
N TYR A 236 14.67 -4.70 -4.93
CA TYR A 236 15.31 -3.39 -4.78
C TYR A 236 15.95 -2.91 -6.10
N TYR A 237 15.21 -2.98 -7.19
CA TYR A 237 15.65 -2.71 -8.57
C TYR A 237 16.09 -1.26 -8.83
N ALA A 238 15.70 -0.31 -8.00
CA ALA A 238 16.11 1.10 -8.13
C ALA A 238 17.48 1.38 -7.48
N TYR A 239 18.05 0.42 -6.75
CA TYR A 239 19.35 0.56 -6.15
C TYR A 239 20.48 0.43 -7.18
N ASN A 240 21.37 1.42 -7.21
CA ASN A 240 22.56 1.42 -8.04
C ASN A 240 23.82 1.46 -7.18
N PRO A 241 24.53 0.33 -6.99
CA PRO A 241 25.69 0.25 -6.11
C PRO A 241 26.84 1.18 -6.54
N GLU A 242 27.00 1.45 -7.85
CA GLU A 242 28.07 2.33 -8.34
C GLU A 242 27.90 3.79 -7.87
N LYS A 243 26.65 4.21 -7.65
CA LYS A 243 26.31 5.58 -7.23
C LYS A 243 26.06 5.70 -5.73
N GLN A 244 25.59 4.63 -5.09
CA GLN A 244 25.04 4.66 -3.75
C GLN A 244 25.87 3.90 -2.71
N PHE A 245 26.73 2.97 -3.13
CA PHE A 245 27.63 2.27 -2.22
C PHE A 245 29.00 2.96 -2.15
N LEU A 246 29.25 3.63 -1.04
CA LEU A 246 30.49 4.37 -0.78
C LEU A 246 31.54 3.40 -0.17
N LYS A 247 31.95 2.40 -0.96
CA LYS A 247 32.76 1.25 -0.56
C LYS A 247 34.13 1.58 0.08
N ASN A 248 34.67 2.76 -0.20
CA ASN A 248 35.96 3.21 0.33
C ASN A 248 35.82 4.34 1.37
N THR A 249 34.60 4.59 1.85
CA THR A 249 34.30 5.68 2.76
C THR A 249 33.64 5.15 4.03
N LYS A 250 34.28 5.37 5.18
CA LYS A 250 33.65 5.13 6.48
C LYS A 250 32.71 6.28 6.83
N TYR A 251 31.56 5.93 7.39
CA TYR A 251 30.63 6.95 7.85
C TYR A 251 31.16 7.68 9.08
N LYS A 252 31.14 9.00 9.05
CA LYS A 252 31.46 9.84 10.21
C LYS A 252 30.14 10.32 10.83
N ILE A 253 29.87 9.88 12.04
CA ILE A 253 28.67 10.25 12.80
C ILE A 253 28.67 11.75 13.04
N ASN A 254 27.57 12.42 12.69
CA ASN A 254 27.36 13.84 13.00
C ASN A 254 26.78 13.96 14.42
N PRO A 255 27.51 14.58 15.39
CA PRO A 255 27.07 14.64 16.76
C PRO A 255 25.85 15.55 17.00
N ASN A 256 25.49 16.38 16.02
CA ASN A 256 24.35 17.29 16.12
C ASN A 256 23.03 16.68 15.60
N LEU A 257 23.07 15.46 15.06
CA LEU A 257 21.90 14.76 14.55
C LEU A 257 21.61 13.51 15.39
N PRO A 258 20.34 13.12 15.51
CA PRO A 258 20.00 11.83 16.10
C PRO A 258 20.68 10.68 15.36
N LEU A 259 21.09 9.65 16.08
CA LEU A 259 21.55 8.40 15.53
C LEU A 259 20.38 7.39 15.55
N ASP A 260 20.03 6.88 14.41
CA ASP A 260 18.92 5.96 14.24
C ASP A 260 19.42 4.53 14.24
N PHE A 261 18.99 3.73 15.21
CA PHE A 261 19.19 2.29 15.25
C PHE A 261 18.02 1.60 14.56
N PHE A 262 18.29 0.65 13.67
CA PHE A 262 17.27 -0.14 13.00
C PHE A 262 17.54 -1.63 13.16
N HIS A 263 16.47 -2.41 13.31
CA HIS A 263 16.52 -3.83 13.64
C HIS A 263 15.51 -4.64 12.81
N ASP A 264 15.91 -5.87 12.47
CA ASP A 264 15.03 -6.96 12.06
C ASP A 264 15.11 -8.06 13.13
N PHE A 265 14.04 -8.17 13.94
CA PHE A 265 14.02 -9.09 15.09
C PHE A 265 13.67 -10.48 14.66
N ASN A 266 14.69 -11.29 14.39
CA ASN A 266 14.53 -12.70 14.06
C ASN A 266 14.58 -13.54 15.34
N ILE A 267 13.42 -14.05 15.74
CA ILE A 267 13.29 -14.96 16.86
C ILE A 267 13.24 -16.39 16.29
N GLY A 268 14.32 -17.12 16.35
CA GLY A 268 14.35 -18.52 15.92
C GLY A 268 15.74 -19.06 15.61
N SER A 269 15.89 -20.37 15.68
CA SER A 269 17.16 -21.04 15.35
C SER A 269 17.51 -20.86 13.87
N GLY A 270 18.72 -20.40 13.60
CA GLY A 270 19.30 -20.35 12.25
C GLY A 270 19.03 -19.07 11.46
N LYS A 271 18.49 -18.01 12.09
CA LYS A 271 18.38 -16.70 11.45
C LYS A 271 19.23 -15.67 12.20
N PRO A 272 20.08 -14.89 11.49
CA PRO A 272 20.92 -13.90 12.15
C PRO A 272 20.09 -12.71 12.64
N MET A 273 20.40 -12.21 13.83
CA MET A 273 19.96 -10.90 14.29
C MET A 273 20.61 -9.84 13.39
N SER A 274 19.79 -8.99 12.79
CA SER A 274 20.26 -7.98 11.85
C SER A 274 19.94 -6.58 12.33
N SER A 275 20.98 -5.79 12.56
CA SER A 275 20.89 -4.44 13.10
C SER A 275 21.82 -3.49 12.38
N GLY A 276 21.55 -2.20 12.46
CA GLY A 276 22.43 -1.17 11.93
C GLY A 276 22.14 0.19 12.49
N TYR A 277 23.00 1.15 12.15
CA TYR A 277 22.72 2.55 12.43
C TYR A 277 22.81 3.42 11.18
N ALA A 278 22.05 4.49 11.23
CA ALA A 278 21.97 5.50 10.17
C ALA A 278 21.76 6.89 10.75
N GLN A 279 21.98 7.90 9.94
CA GLN A 279 21.52 9.27 10.20
C GLN A 279 20.81 9.82 8.96
N VAL A 280 19.83 10.70 9.18
CA VAL A 280 19.14 11.38 8.09
C VAL A 280 19.62 12.82 8.02
N ILE A 281 20.18 13.22 6.87
CA ILE A 281 20.70 14.56 6.62
C ILE A 281 19.90 15.15 5.46
N ASN A 282 19.14 16.21 5.71
CA ASN A 282 18.30 16.87 4.70
C ASN A 282 17.38 15.90 3.92
N GLY A 283 16.81 14.91 4.61
CA GLY A 283 15.93 13.90 4.00
C GLY A 283 16.66 12.77 3.26
N VAL A 284 17.99 12.73 3.30
CA VAL A 284 18.84 11.68 2.74
C VAL A 284 19.28 10.72 3.84
N PHE A 285 19.06 9.42 3.64
CA PHE A 285 19.44 8.36 4.57
C PHE A 285 20.89 7.95 4.34
N HIS A 286 21.71 8.05 5.35
CA HIS A 286 23.11 7.65 5.37
C HIS A 286 23.27 6.41 6.26
N ILE A 287 23.39 5.23 5.65
CA ILE A 287 23.52 3.95 6.37
C ILE A 287 24.97 3.73 6.73
N GLY A 288 25.31 3.99 7.99
CA GLY A 288 26.68 4.06 8.47
C GLY A 288 27.35 2.72 8.68
N LYS A 289 26.67 1.81 9.40
CA LYS A 289 27.22 0.49 9.74
C LYS A 289 26.09 -0.53 9.97
N CYS A 290 26.37 -1.78 9.75
CA CYS A 290 25.47 -2.87 10.11
C CYS A 290 26.18 -3.95 10.94
N PHE A 291 25.38 -4.65 11.75
CA PHE A 291 25.78 -5.72 12.66
C PHE A 291 24.90 -6.93 12.36
N ILE A 292 25.49 -8.00 11.87
CA ILE A 292 24.78 -9.23 11.54
C ILE A 292 25.56 -10.34 12.22
N VAL A 293 24.97 -10.93 13.24
CA VAL A 293 25.66 -11.94 14.05
C VAL A 293 24.73 -13.13 14.29
N GLU A 294 25.16 -14.30 13.84
CA GLU A 294 24.47 -15.55 14.12
C GLU A 294 24.57 -15.91 15.59
N GLY A 295 23.46 -16.39 16.15
CA GLY A 295 23.38 -16.86 17.52
C GLY A 295 23.41 -15.78 18.60
N PHE A 296 23.50 -14.50 18.23
CA PHE A 296 23.37 -13.41 19.20
C PHE A 296 21.91 -13.14 19.55
N ASN A 297 21.70 -12.84 20.81
CA ASN A 297 20.43 -12.29 21.27
C ASN A 297 20.44 -10.74 21.20
N THR A 298 19.30 -10.14 21.45
CA THR A 298 19.11 -8.69 21.39
C THR A 298 20.06 -7.93 22.32
N GLN A 299 20.33 -8.45 23.53
CA GLN A 299 21.28 -7.83 24.44
C GLN A 299 22.68 -7.77 23.85
N GLN A 300 23.15 -8.88 23.30
CA GLN A 300 24.50 -8.99 22.75
C GLN A 300 24.71 -8.06 21.55
N ILE A 301 23.71 -7.94 20.65
CA ILE A 301 23.85 -7.05 19.48
C ILE A 301 23.90 -5.58 19.90
N ILE A 302 23.15 -5.18 20.94
CA ILE A 302 23.21 -3.82 21.46
C ILE A 302 24.52 -3.56 22.19
N ASP A 303 25.05 -4.54 22.91
CA ASP A 303 26.37 -4.43 23.54
C ASP A 303 27.48 -4.25 22.50
N GLU A 304 27.43 -4.95 21.35
CA GLU A 304 28.33 -4.74 20.23
C GLU A 304 28.18 -3.32 19.61
N MET A 305 26.97 -2.82 19.45
CA MET A 305 26.73 -1.47 18.97
C MET A 305 27.29 -0.40 19.95
N ILE A 306 27.19 -0.65 21.25
CA ILE A 306 27.77 0.22 22.28
C ILE A 306 29.32 0.14 22.22
N PHE A 307 29.86 -1.06 22.10
CA PHE A 307 31.33 -1.28 22.01
C PHE A 307 31.94 -0.62 20.78
N ASP A 308 31.19 -0.49 19.70
CA ASP A 308 31.61 0.26 18.50
C ASP A 308 31.89 1.75 18.75
N GLY A 309 31.48 2.30 19.91
CA GLY A 309 31.70 3.70 20.28
C GLY A 309 30.72 4.68 19.60
N CYS A 310 29.72 4.19 18.89
CA CYS A 310 28.79 5.06 18.15
C CYS A 310 27.96 5.99 19.05
N LEU A 311 27.86 5.69 20.35
CA LEU A 311 27.10 6.49 21.33
C LEU A 311 27.87 7.65 21.95
N GLU A 312 29.19 7.67 21.82
CA GLU A 312 30.06 8.61 22.58
C GLU A 312 29.82 10.07 22.20
N THR A 313 29.43 10.31 20.96
CA THR A 313 29.36 11.68 20.43
C THR A 313 27.96 12.21 20.23
N VAL A 314 26.93 11.34 20.21
CA VAL A 314 25.56 11.72 19.90
C VAL A 314 24.75 12.11 21.14
N ARG A 315 23.74 12.96 20.95
CA ARG A 315 22.85 13.43 22.02
C ARG A 315 21.51 12.72 22.04
N GLU A 316 21.15 12.07 20.96
CA GLU A 316 19.87 11.37 20.83
C GLU A 316 20.03 10.10 20.02
N ILE A 317 19.43 9.01 20.50
CA ILE A 317 19.23 7.77 19.77
C ILE A 317 17.74 7.56 19.56
N ARG A 318 17.39 7.18 18.34
CA ARG A 318 16.05 6.72 17.99
C ARG A 318 16.13 5.27 17.55
N VAL A 319 15.29 4.42 18.13
CA VAL A 319 15.29 2.98 17.87
C VAL A 319 14.08 2.60 17.03
N PHE A 320 14.32 1.96 15.89
CA PHE A 320 13.35 1.48 14.94
C PHE A 320 13.49 -0.04 14.75
N GLY A 321 12.41 -0.68 14.34
CA GLY A 321 12.42 -2.10 14.01
C GLY A 321 11.03 -2.60 13.64
N ASP A 322 10.90 -3.90 13.44
CA ASP A 322 9.62 -4.51 13.13
C ASP A 322 8.76 -4.73 14.40
N ARG A 323 7.48 -5.02 14.19
CA ARG A 323 6.53 -5.29 15.29
C ARG A 323 6.88 -6.54 16.09
N ASN A 324 7.60 -7.49 15.50
CA ASN A 324 7.92 -8.76 16.18
C ASN A 324 8.75 -8.52 17.45
N GLY A 325 9.54 -7.45 17.51
CA GLY A 325 10.25 -7.03 18.72
C GLY A 325 9.35 -6.70 19.91
N LYS A 326 8.01 -6.64 19.75
CA LYS A 326 7.02 -6.56 20.86
C LYS A 326 6.66 -7.92 21.43
N ASN A 327 7.00 -9.01 20.78
CA ASN A 327 6.69 -10.33 21.27
C ASN A 327 7.57 -10.62 22.48
N ARG A 328 6.95 -11.19 23.53
CA ARG A 328 7.68 -11.57 24.72
C ARG A 328 8.42 -12.89 24.48
N ASP A 329 9.69 -12.90 24.78
CA ASP A 329 10.46 -14.15 24.81
C ASP A 329 9.99 -14.99 26.01
N SER A 330 9.72 -16.28 25.76
CA SER A 330 9.17 -17.21 26.77
C SER A 330 10.14 -17.49 27.93
N ARG A 331 11.44 -17.27 27.76
CA ARG A 331 12.48 -17.53 28.75
C ARG A 331 12.76 -16.29 29.62
N SER A 332 12.86 -15.13 28.99
CA SER A 332 13.17 -13.87 29.69
C SER A 332 11.93 -13.08 30.14
N ASN A 333 10.76 -13.41 29.60
CA ASN A 333 9.49 -12.67 29.76
C ASN A 333 9.60 -11.17 29.41
N ARG A 334 10.57 -10.80 28.55
CA ARG A 334 10.81 -9.44 28.06
C ARG A 334 10.66 -9.38 26.56
N THR A 335 10.34 -8.19 26.08
CA THR A 335 10.35 -7.86 24.66
C THR A 335 11.74 -7.39 24.24
N ASP A 336 12.07 -7.51 22.95
CA ASP A 336 13.35 -7.00 22.42
C ASP A 336 13.48 -5.49 22.65
N TYR A 337 12.41 -4.74 22.46
CA TYR A 337 12.38 -3.30 22.73
C TYR A 337 12.62 -2.96 24.21
N GLU A 338 12.09 -3.75 25.15
CA GLU A 338 12.37 -3.58 26.59
C GLU A 338 13.85 -3.86 26.91
N ILE A 339 14.45 -4.87 26.27
CA ILE A 339 15.88 -5.19 26.42
C ILE A 339 16.72 -4.04 25.91
N ILE A 340 16.45 -3.54 24.68
CA ILE A 340 17.19 -2.41 24.08
C ILE A 340 17.08 -1.18 24.98
N GLN A 341 15.86 -0.82 25.37
CA GLN A 341 15.62 0.36 26.21
C GLN A 341 16.40 0.28 27.53
N LYS A 342 16.35 -0.86 28.20
CA LYS A 342 17.05 -1.05 29.47
C LYS A 342 18.57 -1.00 29.31
N THR A 343 19.10 -1.62 28.25
CA THR A 343 20.55 -1.62 27.99
C THR A 343 21.07 -0.22 27.73
N LEU A 344 20.38 0.55 26.91
CA LEU A 344 20.74 1.95 26.63
C LEU A 344 20.58 2.84 27.85
N GLN A 345 19.55 2.65 28.69
CA GLN A 345 19.39 3.36 29.95
C GLN A 345 20.53 3.05 30.92
N ASN A 346 20.94 1.79 31.05
CA ASN A 346 22.08 1.39 31.87
C ASN A 346 23.39 2.06 31.38
N TYR A 347 23.60 2.12 30.07
CA TYR A 347 24.73 2.85 29.48
C TYR A 347 24.71 4.33 29.87
N VAL A 348 23.56 4.99 29.72
CA VAL A 348 23.39 6.41 30.11
C VAL A 348 23.70 6.64 31.58
N GLN A 349 23.20 5.81 32.47
CA GLN A 349 23.45 5.92 33.91
C GLN A 349 24.91 5.69 34.27
N LYS A 350 25.52 4.61 33.73
CA LYS A 350 26.91 4.25 34.01
C LYS A 350 27.88 5.33 33.55
N ASN A 351 27.63 5.97 32.41
CA ASN A 351 28.52 6.98 31.84
C ASN A 351 28.09 8.41 32.18
N GLN A 352 27.11 8.62 33.04
CA GLN A 352 26.52 9.92 33.39
C GLN A 352 26.21 10.79 32.15
N SER A 353 25.76 10.12 31.08
CA SER A 353 25.49 10.71 29.78
C SER A 353 24.16 11.44 29.77
N THR A 354 24.04 12.51 28.97
CA THR A 354 22.79 13.23 28.71
C THR A 354 22.06 12.69 27.48
N LEU A 355 22.46 11.51 27.01
CA LEU A 355 21.93 10.87 25.82
C LEU A 355 20.42 10.57 25.99
N LYS A 356 19.61 11.10 25.09
CA LYS A 356 18.18 10.83 25.01
C LYS A 356 17.93 9.56 24.17
N VAL A 357 17.08 8.67 24.65
CA VAL A 357 16.68 7.46 23.95
C VAL A 357 15.18 7.51 23.64
N THR A 358 14.83 7.42 22.37
CA THR A 358 13.44 7.43 21.87
C THR A 358 13.14 6.13 21.14
N MET A 359 12.06 5.46 21.54
CA MET A 359 11.63 4.18 20.94
C MET A 359 10.51 4.43 19.93
N HIS A 360 10.74 4.09 18.67
CA HIS A 360 9.77 4.14 17.58
C HIS A 360 9.26 2.72 17.29
N VAL A 361 8.26 2.31 18.04
CA VAL A 361 7.75 0.93 18.00
C VAL A 361 6.48 0.87 17.17
N PRO A 362 6.47 0.20 16.01
CA PRO A 362 5.31 0.17 15.14
C PRO A 362 4.16 -0.63 15.75
N ASN A 363 2.92 -0.26 15.43
CA ASN A 363 1.74 -1.03 15.82
C ASN A 363 1.53 -2.25 14.92
N GLU A 364 1.85 -2.12 13.65
CA GLU A 364 1.71 -3.16 12.61
C GLU A 364 2.94 -3.11 11.70
N ASN A 365 3.33 -4.25 11.17
CA ASN A 365 4.36 -4.27 10.11
C ASN A 365 3.74 -3.77 8.80
N PRO A 366 4.44 -2.92 8.05
CA PRO A 366 3.98 -2.55 6.72
C PRO A 366 3.92 -3.77 5.79
N PRO A 367 2.99 -3.80 4.83
CA PRO A 367 3.02 -4.80 3.77
C PRO A 367 4.38 -4.87 3.08
N ILE A 368 4.84 -6.06 2.71
CA ILE A 368 6.17 -6.27 2.09
C ILE A 368 6.36 -5.33 0.88
N ARG A 369 5.36 -5.23 0.00
CA ARG A 369 5.42 -4.30 -1.15
C ARG A 369 5.59 -2.84 -0.75
N ALA A 370 4.90 -2.38 0.29
CA ALA A 370 5.03 -1.00 0.74
C ALA A 370 6.45 -0.72 1.26
N ARG A 371 7.02 -1.68 1.99
CA ARG A 371 8.40 -1.64 2.47
C ARG A 371 9.42 -1.61 1.32
N GLN A 372 9.26 -2.46 0.30
CA GLN A 372 10.13 -2.48 -0.87
C GLN A 372 10.02 -1.19 -1.70
N ASN A 373 8.81 -0.71 -1.93
CA ASN A 373 8.56 0.49 -2.71
C ASN A 373 9.17 1.73 -2.07
N ILE A 374 9.08 1.86 -0.73
CA ILE A 374 9.67 3.01 -0.05
C ILE A 374 11.20 2.99 -0.11
N VAL A 375 11.84 1.83 -0.03
CA VAL A 375 13.30 1.69 -0.23
C VAL A 375 13.66 2.06 -1.66
N ASN A 376 12.97 1.55 -2.67
CA ASN A 376 13.21 1.87 -4.08
C ASN A 376 13.08 3.38 -4.34
N ALA A 377 12.04 4.03 -3.80
CA ALA A 377 11.84 5.48 -3.94
C ALA A 377 12.95 6.32 -3.28
N HIS A 378 13.66 5.77 -2.28
CA HIS A 378 14.83 6.43 -1.70
C HIS A 378 16.13 6.08 -2.45
N CYS A 379 16.20 4.92 -3.09
CA CYS A 379 17.30 4.61 -3.99
C CYS A 379 17.29 5.51 -5.23
N LEU A 380 16.14 5.62 -5.89
CA LEU A 380 15.93 6.53 -7.01
C LEU A 380 14.44 6.81 -7.15
N ASN A 381 14.02 8.08 -7.06
CA ASN A 381 12.63 8.44 -7.34
C ASN A 381 12.42 8.87 -8.79
N GLU A 382 11.17 9.06 -9.20
CA GLU A 382 10.80 9.48 -10.56
C GLU A 382 11.28 10.91 -10.89
N ALA A 383 11.55 11.74 -9.88
CA ALA A 383 12.18 13.05 -10.05
C ALA A 383 13.70 12.97 -10.29
N GLY A 384 14.31 11.77 -10.25
CA GLY A 384 15.73 11.55 -10.46
C GLY A 384 16.59 11.77 -9.21
N GLU A 385 15.96 11.89 -8.02
CA GLU A 385 16.68 12.12 -6.77
C GLU A 385 17.11 10.80 -6.11
N VAL A 386 18.33 10.76 -5.59
CA VAL A 386 18.88 9.70 -4.74
C VAL A 386 18.87 10.15 -3.29
N ARG A 387 18.21 9.41 -2.42
CA ARG A 387 18.03 9.73 -1.01
C ARG A 387 18.48 8.61 -0.07
N LEU A 388 19.28 7.67 -0.56
CA LEU A 388 19.87 6.57 0.21
C LEU A 388 21.31 6.34 -0.19
N TYR A 389 22.23 6.39 0.78
CA TYR A 389 23.63 6.03 0.60
C TYR A 389 24.04 5.00 1.64
N VAL A 390 24.83 4.01 1.20
CA VAL A 390 25.36 2.93 2.02
C VAL A 390 26.87 3.10 2.12
N TYR A 391 27.39 3.11 3.34
CA TYR A 391 28.83 3.28 3.59
C TYR A 391 29.55 1.96 3.74
N GLN A 392 30.89 2.01 3.72
CA GLN A 392 31.78 0.83 3.76
C GLN A 392 31.42 -0.19 4.84
N ASP A 393 31.18 0.28 6.08
CA ASP A 393 30.93 -0.59 7.22
C ASP A 393 29.48 -1.13 7.25
N ALA A 394 28.66 -0.73 6.28
CA ALA A 394 27.32 -1.26 6.01
C ALA A 394 27.25 -2.14 4.74
N ALA A 395 28.37 -2.75 4.32
CA ALA A 395 28.48 -3.54 3.09
C ALA A 395 27.42 -4.66 2.98
N LYS A 396 26.97 -5.22 4.11
CA LYS A 396 25.90 -6.25 4.10
C LYS A 396 24.54 -5.69 3.69
N VAL A 397 24.30 -4.37 3.88
CA VAL A 397 23.12 -3.70 3.34
C VAL A 397 23.22 -3.59 1.81
N ASP A 398 24.40 -3.22 1.27
CA ASP A 398 24.63 -3.25 -0.19
C ASP A 398 24.42 -4.64 -0.78
N GLU A 399 25.00 -5.68 -0.17
CA GLU A 399 24.78 -7.07 -0.59
C GLU A 399 23.28 -7.42 -0.57
N GLY A 400 22.58 -7.08 0.51
CA GLY A 400 21.15 -7.34 0.67
C GLY A 400 20.31 -6.66 -0.41
N LEU A 401 20.57 -5.40 -0.71
CA LEU A 401 19.86 -4.66 -1.77
C LEU A 401 20.09 -5.25 -3.16
N ARG A 402 21.27 -5.77 -3.44
CA ARG A 402 21.62 -6.39 -4.74
C ARG A 402 21.18 -7.85 -4.88
N LEU A 403 21.29 -8.64 -3.82
CA LEU A 403 21.22 -10.10 -3.90
C LEU A 403 19.91 -10.69 -3.39
N THR A 404 19.08 -9.93 -2.67
CA THR A 404 17.73 -10.39 -2.30
C THR A 404 16.93 -10.72 -3.56
N LYS A 405 16.31 -11.89 -3.59
CA LYS A 405 15.54 -12.38 -4.72
C LYS A 405 14.05 -12.44 -4.37
N ILE A 406 13.23 -12.32 -5.38
CA ILE A 406 11.79 -12.58 -5.25
C ILE A 406 11.58 -14.10 -5.34
N LYS A 407 10.80 -14.64 -4.40
CA LYS A 407 10.42 -16.05 -4.35
C LYS A 407 9.71 -16.47 -5.64
N LYS A 408 10.10 -17.62 -6.17
CA LYS A 408 9.49 -18.18 -7.39
C LYS A 408 7.97 -18.30 -7.23
N GLY A 409 7.23 -17.74 -8.17
CA GLY A 409 5.76 -17.74 -8.15
C GLY A 409 5.12 -16.58 -7.37
N SER A 410 5.92 -15.69 -6.79
CA SER A 410 5.45 -14.45 -6.17
C SER A 410 5.92 -13.24 -6.98
N SER A 411 5.20 -12.12 -6.85
CA SER A 411 5.59 -10.82 -7.42
C SER A 411 6.26 -9.89 -6.41
N TYR A 412 6.35 -10.28 -5.13
CA TYR A 412 6.87 -9.43 -4.05
C TYR A 412 7.45 -10.16 -2.85
N GLN A 413 7.09 -11.43 -2.61
CA GLN A 413 7.64 -12.17 -1.48
C GLN A 413 9.13 -12.39 -1.69
N GLU A 414 9.92 -12.01 -0.72
CA GLU A 414 11.35 -12.25 -0.70
C GLU A 414 11.63 -13.74 -0.45
N ASP A 415 12.68 -14.24 -1.08
CA ASP A 415 13.13 -15.62 -0.88
C ASP A 415 13.89 -15.74 0.44
N ASP A 416 13.37 -16.51 1.37
CA ASP A 416 13.88 -16.71 2.74
C ASP A 416 14.97 -17.79 2.83
N ASN A 417 15.41 -18.36 1.69
CA ASN A 417 16.50 -19.34 1.65
C ASN A 417 17.90 -18.73 1.76
N ASN A 418 17.99 -17.40 1.94
CA ASN A 418 19.26 -16.71 2.12
C ASN A 418 19.12 -15.60 3.17
N ASP A 419 20.23 -15.25 3.83
CA ASP A 419 20.26 -14.30 4.94
C ASP A 419 20.32 -12.83 4.50
N TYR A 420 20.44 -12.55 3.20
CA TYR A 420 20.58 -11.19 2.67
C TYR A 420 19.37 -10.30 2.94
N GLN A 421 18.20 -10.91 2.97
CA GLN A 421 16.93 -10.19 3.14
C GLN A 421 16.75 -9.54 4.52
N HIS A 422 17.35 -10.09 5.57
CA HIS A 422 17.07 -9.66 6.94
C HIS A 422 17.49 -8.22 7.19
N ILE A 423 18.70 -7.85 6.84
CA ILE A 423 19.18 -6.48 7.06
C ILE A 423 18.44 -5.45 6.21
N VAL A 424 18.05 -5.80 4.99
CA VAL A 424 17.26 -4.90 4.13
C VAL A 424 15.80 -4.85 4.53
N SER A 425 15.28 -5.89 5.18
CA SER A 425 13.99 -5.85 5.86
C SER A 425 14.00 -4.83 6.99
N GLY A 426 15.01 -4.88 7.87
CA GLY A 426 15.22 -3.90 8.94
C GLY A 426 15.34 -2.48 8.40
N LEU A 427 16.11 -2.28 7.33
CA LEU A 427 16.20 -0.99 6.64
C LEU A 427 14.82 -0.51 6.14
N GLY A 428 14.03 -1.40 5.55
CA GLY A 428 12.71 -1.05 5.03
C GLY A 428 11.72 -0.68 6.14
N TYR A 429 11.73 -1.37 7.29
CA TYR A 429 10.94 -1.00 8.47
C TYR A 429 11.35 0.38 8.99
N TYR A 430 12.65 0.64 9.08
CA TYR A 430 13.18 1.92 9.51
C TYR A 430 12.72 3.07 8.63
N ILE A 431 12.94 3.00 7.31
CA ILE A 431 12.57 4.08 6.40
C ILE A 431 11.05 4.31 6.42
N HIS A 432 10.25 3.24 6.47
CA HIS A 432 8.80 3.34 6.51
C HIS A 432 8.31 4.04 7.78
N GLU A 433 8.80 3.62 8.96
CA GLU A 433 8.38 4.21 10.23
C GLU A 433 8.89 5.64 10.40
N TYR A 434 10.11 5.92 9.94
CA TYR A 434 10.68 7.26 9.92
C TYR A 434 9.78 8.25 9.15
N LYS A 435 9.35 7.88 7.94
CA LYS A 435 8.44 8.71 7.14
C LYS A 435 7.10 8.91 7.80
N THR A 436 6.49 7.84 8.28
CA THR A 436 5.20 7.89 8.98
C THR A 436 5.22 8.85 10.17
N HIS A 437 6.35 8.91 10.88
CA HIS A 437 6.53 9.79 12.05
C HIS A 437 6.72 11.25 11.63
N THR A 438 7.51 11.49 10.60
CA THR A 438 7.81 12.84 10.10
C THR A 438 6.59 13.51 9.47
N GLU A 439 5.77 12.75 8.76
CA GLU A 439 4.50 13.23 8.19
C GLU A 439 3.48 13.60 9.27
N LYS A 440 3.38 12.83 10.35
CA LYS A 440 2.52 13.16 11.51
C LYS A 440 2.93 14.48 12.19
N ILE A 441 4.21 14.76 12.31
CA ILE A 441 4.72 16.02 12.87
C ILE A 441 4.46 17.19 11.92
N GLY A 442 4.57 16.99 10.60
CA GLY A 442 4.30 18.02 9.58
C GLY A 442 2.82 18.42 9.49
N THR A 443 1.89 17.53 9.88
CA THR A 443 0.45 17.82 9.90
C THR A 443 -0.02 18.53 11.17
N LEU A 444 0.80 18.57 12.23
CA LEU A 444 0.54 19.31 13.47
C LEU A 444 1.08 20.75 13.41
N LYS A 445 0.74 21.54 12.36
CA LYS A 445 0.87 22.98 12.46
C LYS A 445 -0.21 23.48 13.41
N PRO A 446 0.16 24.26 14.46
CA PRO A 446 -0.83 24.76 15.39
C PRO A 446 -1.78 25.67 14.64
N PHE A 447 -3.07 25.40 14.81
CA PHE A 447 -4.15 26.30 14.43
C PHE A 447 -3.97 27.57 15.27
N THR A 448 -3.25 28.55 14.75
CA THR A 448 -3.23 29.88 15.35
C THR A 448 -4.53 30.56 14.95
N GLY A 449 -5.55 30.28 15.75
CA GLY A 449 -6.74 31.10 15.78
C GLY A 449 -6.38 32.52 16.20
N ARG A 450 -6.68 33.47 15.36
CA ARG A 450 -6.94 34.84 15.78
C ARG A 450 -8.13 35.38 15.00
N ARG A 451 -9.20 35.55 15.79
CA ARG A 451 -10.33 36.54 15.74
C ARG A 451 -11.00 36.75 14.40
#